data_96bbb1343f702e46dd59e95ca80864ef
#
_entry.id   96bbb1343f702e46dd59e95ca80864ef
#
_cell.length_a   1.000
_cell.length_b   1.000
_cell.length_c   1.000
_cell.angle_alpha   90.00
_cell.angle_beta   90.00
_cell.angle_gamma   90.00
#
_symmetry.space_group_name_H-M   'P 1'
#
loop_
_entity.id
_entity.type
_entity.pdbx_description
1 polymer ?
#
loop_
_entity_poly.entity_id
_entity_poly.type
_entity_poly.pdbx_seq_one_letter_code
_entity_poly.pdbx_strand_id
1 'polypeptide(L)'
;MAGELIYAFRVMRLSLLDAGGAPIGRLEDVVVVSGRTSSAPRVLGFVANSQRRRIFVNANRVASLDNAGARLKSWDVDFHPFKPKEGERLLKIGVINQKVGDEVVSDVALRLREDGRTPGWEVSKVRLARRNALRRRPTYRLVDWDTVPTLFAPTTEMAAEAARLRDMHPSDVAG
;
A
#
# COMPACT_ATOMS: atom_id res chain seq x y z
N MET A 1 0.04 -0.31 23.13
CA MET A 1 0.05 1.07 22.66
C MET A 1 -0.05 1.13 21.15
N ALA A 2 -1.16 1.63 20.70
CA ALA A 2 -1.36 1.87 19.30
C ALA A 2 -0.54 3.08 18.90
N GLY A 3 0.60 2.94 18.29
CA GLY A 3 1.31 4.14 17.98
C GLY A 3 2.54 4.00 17.15
N GLU A 4 3.03 2.81 17.01
CA GLU A 4 4.23 2.65 16.21
C GLU A 4 3.87 2.76 14.73
N LEU A 5 4.49 3.74 14.08
CA LEU A 5 4.29 3.97 12.66
C LEU A 5 5.37 3.27 11.87
N ILE A 6 4.97 2.66 10.76
CA ILE A 6 5.91 2.14 9.79
C ILE A 6 5.68 2.88 8.47
N TYR A 7 6.74 3.38 7.88
CA TYR A 7 6.66 4.17 6.66
C TYR A 7 6.69 3.30 5.41
N ALA A 8 5.88 3.67 4.42
CA ALA A 8 5.71 2.91 3.19
C ALA A 8 7.04 2.67 2.47
N PHE A 9 7.91 3.67 2.40
CA PHE A 9 9.22 3.50 1.77
C PHE A 9 10.04 2.40 2.42
N ARG A 10 9.94 2.26 3.74
CA ARG A 10 10.62 1.19 4.45
C ARG A 10 10.01 -0.16 4.13
N VAL A 11 8.68 -0.23 4.11
CA VAL A 11 7.95 -1.46 3.76
C VAL A 11 8.35 -1.94 2.37
N MET A 12 8.46 -1.05 1.41
CA MET A 12 8.82 -1.38 0.04
C MET A 12 10.26 -1.84 -0.15
N ARG A 13 11.06 -1.85 0.91
CA ARG A 13 12.44 -2.35 0.88
C ARG A 13 12.60 -3.66 1.63
N LEU A 14 11.53 -4.12 2.24
CA LEU A 14 11.57 -5.32 3.06
C LEU A 14 11.53 -6.58 2.19
N SER A 15 12.17 -7.62 2.70
CA SER A 15 12.06 -8.94 2.10
C SER A 15 10.71 -9.55 2.45
N LEU A 16 10.19 -10.37 1.54
CA LEU A 16 9.09 -11.25 1.84
C LEU A 16 9.69 -12.56 2.38
N LEU A 17 9.29 -12.94 3.58
CA LEU A 17 9.83 -14.11 4.26
C LEU A 17 8.77 -15.20 4.35
N ASP A 18 9.18 -16.44 4.18
CA ASP A 18 8.27 -17.58 4.42
C ASP A 18 7.99 -17.75 5.92
N ALA A 19 7.20 -18.73 6.28
CA ALA A 19 6.81 -18.99 7.67
C ALA A 19 8.02 -19.32 8.56
N GLY A 20 9.09 -19.83 7.98
CA GLY A 20 10.33 -20.12 8.68
C GLY A 20 11.32 -18.95 8.74
N GLY A 21 10.99 -17.83 8.09
CA GLY A 21 11.84 -16.66 8.09
C GLY A 21 12.84 -16.60 6.94
N ALA A 22 12.78 -17.51 5.99
CA ALA A 22 13.66 -17.48 4.82
C ALA A 22 13.14 -16.50 3.76
N PRO A 23 14.01 -15.72 3.10
CA PRO A 23 13.56 -14.78 2.07
C PRO A 23 13.12 -15.53 0.82
N ILE A 24 11.90 -15.19 0.33
CA ILE A 24 11.32 -15.75 -0.88
C ILE A 24 10.96 -14.70 -1.91
N GLY A 25 11.15 -13.43 -1.58
CA GLY A 25 10.86 -12.33 -2.47
C GLY A 25 11.12 -10.99 -1.81
N ARG A 26 10.67 -9.93 -2.46
CA ARG A 26 10.83 -8.56 -1.96
C ARG A 26 9.55 -7.78 -2.18
N LEU A 27 9.16 -7.00 -1.18
CA LEU A 27 8.02 -6.11 -1.32
C LEU A 27 8.34 -4.97 -2.28
N GLU A 28 7.37 -4.59 -3.10
CA GLU A 28 7.52 -3.52 -4.08
C GLU A 28 6.54 -2.37 -3.85
N ASP A 29 5.35 -2.67 -3.34
CA ASP A 29 4.33 -1.65 -3.13
C ASP A 29 3.33 -2.10 -2.06
N VAL A 30 2.51 -1.16 -1.63
CA VAL A 30 1.45 -1.39 -0.66
C VAL A 30 0.12 -1.06 -1.32
N VAL A 31 -0.84 -1.97 -1.20
CA VAL A 31 -2.18 -1.79 -1.74
C VAL A 31 -3.09 -1.34 -0.61
N VAL A 32 -3.72 -0.19 -0.78
CA VAL A 32 -4.68 0.33 0.19
C VAL A 32 -6.04 0.48 -0.46
N VAL A 33 -7.07 0.38 0.34
CA VAL A 33 -8.44 0.58 -0.09
C VAL A 33 -9.11 1.59 0.83
N SER A 34 -9.79 2.55 0.23
CA SER A 34 -10.56 3.53 0.99
C SER A 34 -11.74 2.85 1.64
N GLY A 35 -11.85 3.02 2.95
CA GLY A 35 -13.03 2.57 3.68
C GLY A 35 -14.20 3.48 3.42
N ARG A 36 -15.30 3.19 4.10
CA ARG A 36 -16.46 4.07 4.12
C ARG A 36 -16.07 5.42 4.71
N THR A 37 -16.84 6.44 4.37
CA THR A 37 -16.69 7.82 4.86
C THR A 37 -16.26 7.84 6.32
N SER A 38 -15.16 8.51 6.63
CA SER A 38 -14.56 8.71 7.95
C SER A 38 -13.68 7.58 8.47
N SER A 39 -13.56 6.47 7.76
CA SER A 39 -12.62 5.41 8.17
C SER A 39 -11.29 5.58 7.44
N ALA A 40 -10.18 5.35 8.14
CA ALA A 40 -8.86 5.38 7.53
C ALA A 40 -8.73 4.33 6.42
N PRO A 41 -8.02 4.64 5.33
CA PRO A 41 -7.74 3.64 4.31
C PRO A 41 -7.01 2.44 4.93
N ARG A 42 -7.45 1.24 4.57
CA ARG A 42 -6.86 0.01 5.11
C ARG A 42 -5.85 -0.57 4.14
N VAL A 43 -4.81 -1.15 4.68
CA VAL A 43 -3.86 -1.92 3.88
C VAL A 43 -4.52 -3.25 3.54
N LEU A 44 -4.81 -3.45 2.26
CA LEU A 44 -5.39 -4.69 1.76
C LEU A 44 -4.31 -5.77 1.66
N GLY A 45 -3.12 -5.37 1.24
CA GLY A 45 -2.01 -6.28 1.08
C GLY A 45 -0.81 -5.59 0.45
N PHE A 46 0.08 -6.40 -0.07
CA PHE A 46 1.35 -5.96 -0.61
C PHE A 46 1.56 -6.54 -2.00
N VAL A 47 2.18 -5.75 -2.86
CA VAL A 47 2.72 -6.25 -4.11
C VAL A 47 4.15 -6.67 -3.83
N ALA A 48 4.49 -7.89 -4.18
CA ALA A 48 5.83 -8.43 -4.00
C ALA A 48 6.35 -9.01 -5.31
N ASN A 49 7.65 -9.04 -5.42
CA ASN A 49 8.31 -9.76 -6.51
C ASN A 49 8.91 -11.04 -5.93
N SER A 50 8.49 -12.16 -6.47
CA SER A 50 9.02 -13.48 -6.10
C SER A 50 9.27 -14.26 -7.39
N GLN A 51 10.50 -14.70 -7.58
CA GLN A 51 10.90 -15.45 -8.77
C GLN A 51 10.55 -14.71 -10.09
N ARG A 52 10.81 -13.40 -10.11
CA ARG A 52 10.54 -12.51 -11.25
C ARG A 52 9.05 -12.34 -11.57
N ARG A 53 8.18 -12.73 -10.67
CA ARG A 53 6.73 -12.54 -10.81
C ARG A 53 6.22 -11.53 -9.80
N ARG A 54 5.32 -10.69 -10.26
CA ARG A 54 4.59 -9.76 -9.41
C ARG A 54 3.39 -10.47 -8.82
N ILE A 55 3.40 -10.61 -7.51
CA ILE A 55 2.35 -11.34 -6.79
C ILE A 55 1.67 -10.41 -5.79
N PHE A 56 0.43 -10.74 -5.45
CA PHE A 56 -0.31 -10.08 -4.39
C PHE A 56 -0.27 -10.92 -3.13
N VAL A 57 0.12 -10.30 -2.01
CA VAL A 57 0.13 -10.93 -0.70
C VAL A 57 -0.89 -10.22 0.17
N ASN A 58 -1.97 -10.89 0.53
CA ASN A 58 -2.99 -10.31 1.38
C ASN A 58 -2.41 -10.01 2.76
N ALA A 59 -2.78 -8.85 3.33
CA ALA A 59 -2.27 -8.43 4.64
C ALA A 59 -2.58 -9.44 5.74
N ASN A 60 -3.71 -10.14 5.66
CA ASN A 60 -4.07 -11.14 6.66
C ASN A 60 -3.17 -12.37 6.66
N ARG A 61 -2.35 -12.56 5.63
CA ARG A 61 -1.38 -13.66 5.55
C ARG A 61 -0.02 -13.29 6.13
N VAL A 62 0.15 -12.05 6.54
CA VAL A 62 1.41 -11.54 7.09
C VAL A 62 1.34 -11.60 8.61
N ALA A 63 2.24 -12.38 9.22
CA ALA A 63 2.31 -12.54 10.67
C ALA A 63 2.98 -11.36 11.34
N SER A 64 4.02 -10.83 10.70
CA SER A 64 4.78 -9.70 11.24
C SER A 64 5.37 -8.87 10.11
N LEU A 65 5.54 -7.59 10.38
CA LEU A 65 6.13 -6.62 9.48
C LEU A 65 7.12 -5.81 10.30
N ASP A 66 8.40 -6.11 10.16
CA ASP A 66 9.46 -5.47 10.93
C ASP A 66 10.74 -5.38 10.10
N ASN A 67 11.85 -5.02 10.73
CA ASN A 67 13.12 -4.85 10.04
C ASN A 67 13.63 -6.10 9.35
N ALA A 68 13.23 -7.28 9.83
CA ALA A 68 13.61 -8.54 9.19
C ALA A 68 12.86 -8.77 7.88
N GLY A 69 11.65 -8.23 7.78
CA GLY A 69 10.83 -8.37 6.58
C GLY A 69 9.36 -8.58 6.91
N ALA A 70 8.60 -8.89 5.87
CA ALA A 70 7.21 -9.31 5.98
C ALA A 70 7.18 -10.83 6.03
N ARG A 71 6.87 -11.38 7.19
CA ARG A 71 6.88 -12.83 7.42
C ARG A 71 5.48 -13.39 7.25
N LEU A 72 5.37 -14.45 6.48
CA LEU A 72 4.10 -15.13 6.24
C LEU A 72 3.72 -16.00 7.43
N LYS A 73 2.40 -16.17 7.66
CA LYS A 73 1.87 -16.97 8.75
C LYS A 73 1.97 -18.47 8.48
N SER A 74 1.94 -18.86 7.21
CA SER A 74 1.80 -20.25 6.82
C SER A 74 2.72 -20.60 5.67
N TRP A 75 3.09 -21.86 5.58
CA TRP A 75 3.85 -22.41 4.46
C TRP A 75 2.96 -22.62 3.23
N ASP A 76 1.67 -22.72 3.44
CA ASP A 76 0.69 -22.90 2.38
C ASP A 76 0.42 -21.53 1.73
N VAL A 77 1.16 -21.24 0.68
CA VAL A 77 1.09 -19.93 0.02
C VAL A 77 0.63 -20.14 -1.41
N ASP A 78 -0.60 -19.73 -1.64
CA ASP A 78 -1.14 -19.65 -2.99
C ASP A 78 -1.06 -18.19 -3.41
N PHE A 79 0.01 -17.86 -4.13
CA PHE A 79 0.24 -16.51 -4.61
C PHE A 79 -0.48 -16.30 -5.93
N HIS A 80 -1.32 -15.29 -5.96
CA HIS A 80 -1.99 -14.86 -7.18
C HIS A 80 -1.24 -13.72 -7.82
N PRO A 81 -1.23 -13.64 -9.17
CA PRO A 81 -0.70 -12.47 -9.84
C PRO A 81 -1.42 -11.21 -9.36
N PHE A 82 -0.70 -10.13 -9.22
CA PHE A 82 -1.31 -8.86 -8.84
C PHE A 82 -2.10 -8.29 -10.00
N LYS A 83 -3.37 -7.98 -9.75
CA LYS A 83 -4.25 -7.27 -10.68
C LYS A 83 -4.94 -6.14 -9.94
N PRO A 84 -4.80 -4.89 -10.41
CA PRO A 84 -5.47 -3.78 -9.76
C PRO A 84 -6.99 -3.93 -9.85
N LYS A 85 -7.69 -3.57 -8.78
CA LYS A 85 -9.14 -3.61 -8.71
C LYS A 85 -9.69 -2.24 -8.39
N GLU A 86 -10.96 -2.03 -8.71
CA GLU A 86 -11.64 -0.78 -8.41
C GLU A 86 -11.58 -0.48 -6.91
N GLY A 87 -11.30 0.77 -6.56
CA GLY A 87 -11.19 1.22 -5.19
C GLY A 87 -9.84 1.00 -4.54
N GLU A 88 -8.97 0.25 -5.18
CA GLU A 88 -7.61 0.03 -4.68
C GLU A 88 -6.66 1.12 -5.16
N ARG A 89 -5.69 1.47 -4.29
CA ARG A 89 -4.61 2.39 -4.61
C ARG A 89 -3.28 1.77 -4.24
N LEU A 90 -2.32 1.93 -5.11
CA LEU A 90 -0.93 1.58 -4.84
C LEU A 90 -0.23 2.81 -4.26
N LEU A 91 0.45 2.66 -3.13
CA LEU A 91 1.08 3.81 -2.48
C LEU A 91 2.24 4.37 -3.29
N LYS A 92 3.09 3.50 -3.83
CA LYS A 92 4.28 3.94 -4.57
C LYS A 92 3.92 4.66 -5.86
N ILE A 93 3.07 4.06 -6.68
CA ILE A 93 2.78 4.61 -8.00
C ILE A 93 1.53 5.50 -8.03
N GLY A 94 0.70 5.45 -6.99
CA GLY A 94 -0.57 6.18 -7.00
C GLY A 94 -0.69 7.30 -5.97
N VAL A 95 0.13 7.31 -4.93
CA VAL A 95 0.03 8.29 -3.84
C VAL A 95 1.33 9.06 -3.66
N ILE A 96 2.45 8.37 -3.55
CA ILE A 96 3.76 9.02 -3.39
C ILE A 96 4.07 9.82 -4.65
N ASN A 97 4.61 11.02 -4.48
CA ASN A 97 4.89 12.01 -5.51
C ASN A 97 3.67 12.76 -6.05
N GLN A 98 2.48 12.50 -5.52
CA GLN A 98 1.31 13.30 -5.87
C GLN A 98 1.43 14.70 -5.28
N LYS A 99 0.95 15.69 -6.02
CA LYS A 99 0.95 17.08 -5.58
C LYS A 99 -0.24 17.36 -4.65
N VAL A 100 0.03 18.08 -3.58
CA VAL A 100 -0.97 18.59 -2.66
C VAL A 100 -0.69 20.09 -2.50
N GLY A 101 -1.31 20.92 -3.32
CA GLY A 101 -0.97 22.35 -3.38
C GLY A 101 0.48 22.56 -3.81
N ASP A 102 1.26 23.22 -2.98
CA ASP A 102 2.69 23.46 -3.20
C ASP A 102 3.58 22.32 -2.72
N GLU A 103 2.99 21.32 -2.14
CA GLU A 103 3.72 20.22 -1.52
C GLU A 103 3.56 18.94 -2.32
N VAL A 104 4.43 17.98 -2.05
CA VAL A 104 4.43 16.69 -2.71
C VAL A 104 4.44 15.60 -1.64
N VAL A 105 3.69 14.53 -1.86
CA VAL A 105 3.71 13.38 -0.95
C VAL A 105 5.06 12.71 -1.02
N SER A 106 5.79 12.67 0.10
CA SER A 106 7.11 12.05 0.18
C SER A 106 7.08 10.67 0.80
N ASP A 107 6.10 10.39 1.67
CA ASP A 107 5.94 9.09 2.29
C ASP A 107 4.54 8.97 2.91
N VAL A 108 4.17 7.76 3.28
CA VAL A 108 2.90 7.46 3.94
C VAL A 108 3.20 6.61 5.16
N ALA A 109 2.69 7.00 6.32
CA ALA A 109 2.88 6.27 7.56
C ALA A 109 1.69 5.34 7.80
N LEU A 110 1.99 4.09 8.07
CA LEU A 110 1.01 3.04 8.36
C LEU A 110 1.04 2.75 9.86
N ARG A 111 -0.12 2.40 10.40
CA ARG A 111 -0.27 2.03 11.80
C ARG A 111 -0.92 0.66 11.88
N LEU A 112 -0.43 -0.16 12.82
CA LEU A 112 -1.06 -1.45 13.10
C LEU A 112 -2.34 -1.23 13.88
N ARG A 113 -3.43 -1.81 13.40
CA ARG A 113 -4.70 -1.87 14.12
C ARG A 113 -4.76 -3.17 14.91
N GLU A 114 -4.94 -3.05 16.21
CA GLU A 114 -5.09 -4.20 17.09
C GLU A 114 -6.54 -4.40 17.54
N ASP A 115 -7.41 -3.44 17.21
CA ASP A 115 -8.83 -3.55 17.51
C ASP A 115 -9.55 -4.39 16.45
N GLY A 116 -10.47 -5.22 16.88
CA GLY A 116 -11.22 -6.07 15.99
C GLY A 116 -10.73 -7.52 15.98
N ARG A 117 -11.36 -8.34 15.16
CA ARG A 117 -11.09 -9.78 15.11
C ARG A 117 -9.76 -10.12 14.44
N THR A 118 -9.31 -9.27 13.53
CA THR A 118 -8.08 -9.51 12.75
C THR A 118 -7.20 -8.27 12.81
N PRO A 119 -5.98 -8.39 13.34
CA PRO A 119 -5.02 -7.31 13.28
C PRO A 119 -4.74 -6.93 11.82
N GLY A 120 -4.58 -5.66 11.56
CA GLY A 120 -4.30 -5.17 10.22
C GLY A 120 -3.64 -3.80 10.27
N TRP A 121 -3.21 -3.33 9.13
CA TRP A 121 -2.59 -2.01 9.01
C TRP A 121 -3.54 -1.04 8.34
N GLU A 122 -3.41 0.23 8.72
CA GLU A 122 -4.17 1.32 8.12
C GLU A 122 -3.27 2.52 7.88
N VAL A 123 -3.68 3.39 6.98
CA VAL A 123 -2.99 4.65 6.74
C VAL A 123 -3.27 5.58 7.93
N SER A 124 -2.21 6.11 8.51
CA SER A 124 -2.32 7.03 9.66
C SER A 124 -1.98 8.45 9.25
N LYS A 125 -0.81 8.67 8.68
CA LYS A 125 -0.31 10.00 8.36
C LYS A 125 0.34 10.02 6.99
N VAL A 126 0.42 11.22 6.43
CA VAL A 126 1.09 11.49 5.15
C VAL A 126 2.19 12.49 5.40
N ARG A 127 3.39 12.18 4.92
CA ARG A 127 4.52 13.12 4.97
C ARG A 127 4.55 13.92 3.69
N LEU A 128 4.46 15.22 3.84
CA LEU A 128 4.50 16.17 2.74
C LEU A 128 5.85 16.86 2.70
N ALA A 129 6.37 17.05 1.50
CA ALA A 129 7.62 17.76 1.27
C ALA A 129 7.34 19.04 0.49
N ARG A 130 7.94 20.13 0.92
CA ARG A 130 7.90 21.40 0.21
C ARG A 130 9.31 21.75 -0.21
N ARG A 131 9.50 21.96 -1.52
CA ARG A 131 10.74 22.50 -2.04
C ARG A 131 10.71 24.02 -1.96
N ASN A 132 11.75 24.58 -1.37
CA ASN A 132 11.93 26.00 -1.33
C ASN A 132 13.05 26.35 -2.33
N ALA A 133 12.78 27.28 -3.24
CA ALA A 133 13.77 27.71 -4.25
C ALA A 133 15.06 28.26 -3.63
N LEU A 134 14.99 28.78 -2.41
CA LEU A 134 16.12 29.36 -1.70
C LEU A 134 16.87 28.38 -0.80
N ARG A 135 16.33 27.15 -0.60
CA ARG A 135 16.94 26.14 0.24
C ARG A 135 17.21 24.88 -0.56
N ARG A 136 18.40 24.33 -0.41
CA ARG A 136 18.79 23.09 -1.09
C ARG A 136 18.04 21.86 -0.57
N ARG A 137 17.53 21.92 0.67
CA ARG A 137 16.84 20.80 1.30
C ARG A 137 15.36 21.11 1.41
N PRO A 138 14.49 20.17 1.03
CA PRO A 138 13.07 20.34 1.24
C PRO A 138 12.73 20.34 2.72
N THR A 139 11.65 21.01 3.07
CA THR A 139 11.07 20.92 4.42
C THR A 139 9.97 19.87 4.40
N TYR A 140 9.84 19.15 5.49
CA TYR A 140 8.86 18.08 5.62
C TYR A 140 7.90 18.39 6.76
N ARG A 141 6.65 17.98 6.59
CA ARG A 141 5.68 17.98 7.67
C ARG A 141 4.81 16.73 7.59
N LEU A 142 4.35 16.29 8.74
CA LEU A 142 3.50 15.11 8.85
C LEU A 142 2.07 15.56 9.15
N VAL A 143 1.12 15.10 8.36
CA VAL A 143 -0.30 15.45 8.52
C VAL A 143 -1.13 14.17 8.64
N ASP A 144 -2.28 14.27 9.29
CA ASP A 144 -3.20 13.15 9.34
C ASP A 144 -3.78 12.88 7.96
N TRP A 145 -4.06 11.62 7.68
CA TRP A 145 -4.56 11.20 6.36
C TRP A 145 -5.85 11.94 5.97
N ASP A 146 -6.70 12.26 6.95
CA ASP A 146 -8.01 12.89 6.70
C ASP A 146 -7.92 14.37 6.32
N THR A 147 -6.74 14.97 6.45
CA THR A 147 -6.50 16.32 5.92
C THR A 147 -6.25 16.31 4.41
N VAL A 148 -5.94 15.16 3.85
CA VAL A 148 -5.65 14.98 2.42
C VAL A 148 -6.37 13.73 1.87
N PRO A 149 -7.69 13.62 2.09
CA PRO A 149 -8.41 12.37 1.79
C PRO A 149 -8.48 12.05 0.31
N THR A 150 -8.37 13.05 -0.56
CA THR A 150 -8.42 12.85 -2.01
C THR A 150 -7.26 12.02 -2.54
N LEU A 151 -6.15 11.95 -1.81
CA LEU A 151 -5.01 11.10 -2.19
C LEU A 151 -5.39 9.63 -2.27
N PHE A 152 -6.35 9.22 -1.47
CA PHE A 152 -6.75 7.81 -1.36
C PHE A 152 -8.04 7.50 -2.08
N ALA A 153 -8.69 8.50 -2.68
CA ALA A 153 -9.87 8.31 -3.49
C ALA A 153 -9.49 7.67 -4.83
N PRO A 154 -10.32 6.79 -5.39
CA PRO A 154 -10.05 6.23 -6.72
C PRO A 154 -9.93 7.35 -7.76
N THR A 155 -8.89 7.28 -8.60
CA THR A 155 -8.74 8.23 -9.71
C THR A 155 -9.66 7.83 -10.84
N THR A 156 -10.04 8.79 -11.69
CA THR A 156 -10.83 8.53 -12.89
C THR A 156 -10.13 7.50 -13.79
N GLU A 157 -8.82 7.62 -13.87
CA GLU A 157 -8.00 6.71 -14.67
C GLU A 157 -8.04 5.28 -14.13
N MET A 158 -7.91 5.12 -12.82
CA MET A 158 -8.02 3.80 -12.18
C MET A 158 -9.42 3.23 -12.30
N ALA A 159 -10.44 4.07 -12.16
CA ALA A 159 -11.83 3.64 -12.34
C ALA A 159 -12.09 3.19 -13.77
N ALA A 160 -11.54 3.90 -14.75
CA ALA A 160 -11.66 3.54 -16.16
C ALA A 160 -10.94 2.23 -16.46
N GLU A 161 -9.77 2.02 -15.90
CA GLU A 161 -9.01 0.78 -16.07
C GLU A 161 -9.73 -0.39 -15.41
N ALA A 162 -10.24 -0.20 -14.21
CA ALA A 162 -11.03 -1.24 -13.53
C ALA A 162 -12.29 -1.59 -14.30
N ALA A 163 -12.96 -0.59 -14.88
CA ALA A 163 -14.12 -0.80 -15.72
C ALA A 163 -13.76 -1.60 -16.98
N ARG A 164 -12.62 -1.28 -17.61
CA ARG A 164 -12.15 -2.04 -18.78
C ARG A 164 -11.84 -3.48 -18.43
N LEU A 165 -11.21 -3.73 -17.28
CA LEU A 165 -10.91 -5.09 -16.83
C LEU A 165 -12.17 -5.88 -16.51
N ARG A 166 -13.22 -5.23 -16.00
CA ARG A 166 -14.52 -5.88 -15.77
C ARG A 166 -15.22 -6.21 -17.07
N ASP A 167 -15.10 -5.34 -18.07
CA ASP A 167 -15.68 -5.57 -19.39
C ASP A 167 -14.93 -6.66 -20.15
N MET A 168 -13.70 -6.95 -19.79
CA MET A 168 -12.93 -8.06 -20.31
C MET A 168 -13.26 -9.35 -19.56
N HIS A 169 -14.52 -9.76 -19.67
CA HIS A 169 -14.98 -11.02 -19.09
C HIS A 169 -14.32 -12.20 -19.82
N PRO A 170 -14.02 -13.32 -19.15
CA PRO A 170 -13.45 -14.49 -19.82
C PRO A 170 -14.20 -14.97 -21.04
N SER A 171 -15.53 -14.81 -21.06
CA SER A 171 -16.35 -15.15 -22.22
C SER A 171 -16.10 -14.23 -23.41
N ASP A 172 -15.72 -12.98 -23.17
CA ASP A 172 -15.42 -12.02 -24.25
C ASP A 172 -14.04 -12.28 -24.84
N VAL A 173 -13.12 -12.80 -24.02
CA VAL A 173 -11.79 -13.13 -24.46
C VAL A 173 -11.78 -14.43 -25.29
N ALA A 174 -12.72 -15.30 -25.04
CA ALA A 174 -12.87 -16.57 -25.75
C ALA A 174 -13.60 -16.43 -27.08
N GLY A 175 -14.21 -15.29 -27.33
CA GLY A 175 -14.97 -15.03 -28.55
C GLY A 175 -14.10 -14.53 -29.71
#